data_2c66edf5b98ce95ec96951ed4ad50675
#
_entry.id   2c66edf5b98ce95ec96951ed4ad50675
#
_cell.length_a   1.000
_cell.length_b   1.000
_cell.length_c   1.000
_cell.angle_alpha   90.00
_cell.angle_beta   90.00
_cell.angle_gamma   90.00
#
_symmetry.space_group_name_H-M   'P 1'
#
loop_
_entity.id
_entity.type
_entity.pdbx_description
1 polymer ?
#
loop_
_entity_poly.entity_id
_entity_poly.type
_entity_poly.pdbx_seq_one_letter_code
_entity_poly.pdbx_strand_id
1 'polypeptide(L)'
;MNPITRRSMMFTSAAAFAAGASLLQSTHADEPTTQASASNNNYSPVIVPNGWTLPHKLIDGVKVFHLVAEEVPDHEFAPGLKATCWGYNGSVHGPVIEAVEGDRLRIFVTNKLPAPTTVHWHGILLPSGMDGIGGLNQRAIRPGETYLYEFDLKQHGTFMYHSHHDEMTQIALGMVGLLVIHPKQPSEKKVDRDFALMLHEWAIHAGTRRPDPNEMTDFNVLTINAKAFPSTAPLVVKKGERVRIRLGNLGPMDHHPIHLHGYHFHVTQTDGGVIPESARFPETTVLVAVGQTRTIEFDALYEGDWALHCHMTHHVMNQMAHGLPNMIGLKNEGLDDLVNQVAPGYMTMGEAGMGEMHHMKSPENTTRMTGGKGPFDEITMGGMFTILKVRENLRNDDDPGWFDAPKGTVSEVAPEEVLRRNGISMDGSNAPRKR
;
A
#
# COMPACT_ATOMS: atom_id res chain seq x y z
N MET A 1 65.45 0.54 -12.71
CA MET A 1 66.16 -0.45 -13.52
C MET A 1 65.18 -1.35 -14.23
N ASN A 2 65.34 -1.46 -15.45
CA ASN A 2 64.48 -1.88 -16.53
C ASN A 2 64.03 -3.34 -16.61
N PRO A 3 63.24 -3.64 -17.62
CA PRO A 3 62.11 -4.57 -17.68
C PRO A 3 62.42 -5.81 -18.55
N ILE A 4 61.51 -6.80 -18.63
CA ILE A 4 61.48 -7.82 -19.74
C ILE A 4 60.05 -8.36 -19.86
N THR A 5 59.34 -8.03 -20.86
CA THR A 5 59.02 -8.48 -22.23
C THR A 5 58.20 -9.78 -22.36
N ARG A 6 57.10 -9.59 -23.05
CA ARG A 6 56.22 -10.40 -23.90
C ARG A 6 56.76 -11.78 -24.38
N ARG A 7 55.80 -12.73 -24.53
CA ARG A 7 55.66 -13.52 -25.77
C ARG A 7 54.23 -14.08 -25.92
N SER A 8 53.64 -13.73 -27.06
CA SER A 8 52.47 -14.32 -27.70
C SER A 8 52.82 -15.70 -28.28
N MET A 9 51.86 -16.61 -28.32
CA MET A 9 51.84 -17.70 -29.30
C MET A 9 50.39 -17.96 -29.73
N MET A 10 50.12 -17.62 -30.99
CA MET A 10 49.00 -18.13 -31.77
C MET A 10 49.29 -19.56 -32.23
N PHE A 11 48.30 -20.41 -32.24
CA PHE A 11 48.20 -21.53 -33.16
C PHE A 11 46.77 -21.65 -33.68
N THR A 12 46.64 -21.41 -34.98
CA THR A 12 45.51 -21.75 -35.83
C THR A 12 45.59 -23.20 -36.25
N SER A 13 44.48 -23.91 -36.27
CA SER A 13 44.26 -25.04 -37.18
C SER A 13 42.76 -25.25 -37.39
N ALA A 14 42.38 -25.19 -38.64
CA ALA A 14 41.07 -25.52 -39.19
C ALA A 14 41.04 -26.97 -39.69
N ALA A 15 39.92 -27.64 -39.57
CA ALA A 15 39.37 -28.67 -40.48
C ALA A 15 38.07 -29.23 -39.86
N ALA A 16 36.98 -29.02 -40.46
CA ALA A 16 36.19 -29.67 -41.52
C ALA A 16 35.14 -30.68 -41.02
N PHE A 17 33.91 -30.30 -41.26
CA PHE A 17 32.64 -31.00 -41.55
C PHE A 17 32.50 -32.51 -41.25
N ALA A 18 31.44 -32.81 -40.45
CA ALA A 18 30.50 -33.91 -40.74
C ALA A 18 29.13 -33.59 -40.15
N ALA A 19 28.12 -33.57 -41.01
CA ALA A 19 26.72 -33.39 -40.65
C ALA A 19 26.17 -34.68 -40.00
N GLY A 20 25.58 -34.53 -38.84
CA GLY A 20 24.77 -35.55 -38.19
C GLY A 20 23.52 -34.88 -37.60
N ALA A 21 22.41 -34.99 -38.33
CA ALA A 21 21.11 -34.57 -37.82
C ALA A 21 20.65 -35.57 -36.74
N SER A 22 20.76 -35.17 -35.49
CA SER A 22 20.06 -35.84 -34.38
C SER A 22 18.86 -35.00 -33.99
N LEU A 23 17.67 -35.53 -34.20
CA LEU A 23 16.40 -35.08 -33.67
C LEU A 23 16.47 -35.11 -32.14
N LEU A 24 16.70 -33.98 -31.53
CA LEU A 24 16.46 -33.77 -30.11
C LEU A 24 14.96 -33.52 -29.94
N GLN A 25 14.24 -34.57 -29.57
CA GLN A 25 12.90 -34.43 -28.93
C GLN A 25 13.05 -33.57 -27.68
N SER A 26 12.50 -32.36 -27.74
CA SER A 26 12.28 -31.54 -26.57
C SER A 26 11.24 -32.25 -25.70
N THR A 27 11.69 -32.88 -24.62
CA THR A 27 10.82 -33.24 -23.52
C THR A 27 10.41 -31.94 -22.86
N HIS A 28 9.20 -31.48 -23.17
CA HIS A 28 8.51 -30.52 -22.33
C HIS A 28 8.39 -31.16 -20.94
N ALA A 29 9.13 -30.66 -19.96
CA ALA A 29 8.85 -30.91 -18.60
C ALA A 29 7.47 -30.24 -18.35
N ASP A 30 6.47 -31.07 -18.00
CA ASP A 30 5.17 -30.59 -17.54
C ASP A 30 5.41 -29.63 -16.37
N GLU A 31 5.14 -28.33 -16.59
CA GLU A 31 4.95 -27.41 -15.50
C GLU A 31 3.80 -27.95 -14.65
N PRO A 32 3.96 -28.07 -13.33
CA PRO A 32 2.86 -28.46 -12.48
C PRO A 32 1.79 -27.39 -12.59
N THR A 33 0.71 -27.68 -13.29
CA THR A 33 -0.53 -26.91 -13.23
C THR A 33 -0.98 -26.92 -11.78
N THR A 34 -0.65 -25.86 -11.05
CA THR A 34 -1.29 -25.52 -9.78
C THR A 34 -2.74 -25.15 -10.09
N GLN A 35 -3.60 -26.16 -10.22
CA GLN A 35 -5.00 -25.95 -9.99
C GLN A 35 -5.11 -25.43 -8.55
N ALA A 36 -5.40 -24.15 -8.41
CA ALA A 36 -5.96 -23.64 -7.19
C ALA A 36 -7.22 -24.48 -6.95
N SER A 37 -7.15 -25.43 -6.00
CA SER A 37 -8.31 -26.15 -5.56
C SER A 37 -9.28 -25.07 -5.08
N ALA A 38 -10.44 -24.97 -5.73
CA ALA A 38 -11.57 -24.26 -5.20
C ALA A 38 -11.94 -24.97 -3.88
N SER A 39 -11.24 -24.58 -2.80
CA SER A 39 -11.62 -25.02 -1.46
C SER A 39 -12.99 -24.40 -1.21
N ASN A 40 -13.93 -25.21 -0.73
CA ASN A 40 -15.19 -24.73 -0.16
C ASN A 40 -14.86 -23.89 1.09
N ASN A 41 -14.24 -22.76 0.90
CA ASN A 41 -13.90 -21.84 1.97
C ASN A 41 -15.20 -21.17 2.44
N ASN A 42 -15.51 -21.31 3.71
CA ASN A 42 -16.65 -20.65 4.34
C ASN A 42 -16.40 -19.13 4.56
N TYR A 43 -15.45 -18.54 3.83
CA TYR A 43 -15.09 -17.12 3.90
C TYR A 43 -14.83 -16.57 2.49
N SER A 44 -14.97 -15.26 2.35
CA SER A 44 -14.57 -14.55 1.13
C SER A 44 -13.05 -14.35 1.14
N PRO A 45 -12.31 -14.75 0.09
CA PRO A 45 -10.88 -14.52 -0.03
C PRO A 45 -10.56 -13.02 0.07
N VAL A 46 -9.39 -12.72 0.63
CA VAL A 46 -8.93 -11.33 0.75
C VAL A 46 -8.55 -10.77 -0.62
N ILE A 47 -9.08 -9.60 -0.94
CA ILE A 47 -8.71 -8.80 -2.11
C ILE A 47 -7.63 -7.81 -1.68
N VAL A 48 -6.49 -7.82 -2.36
CA VAL A 48 -5.35 -6.93 -2.05
C VAL A 48 -5.14 -5.96 -3.20
N PRO A 49 -5.74 -4.77 -3.18
CA PRO A 49 -5.51 -3.76 -4.22
C PRO A 49 -4.02 -3.43 -4.36
N ASN A 50 -3.49 -3.42 -5.58
CA ASN A 50 -2.06 -3.26 -5.87
C ASN A 50 -1.12 -4.31 -5.25
N GLY A 51 -1.66 -5.41 -4.74
CA GLY A 51 -0.90 -6.48 -4.09
C GLY A 51 -1.44 -7.87 -4.46
N TRP A 52 -1.07 -8.86 -3.66
CA TRP A 52 -1.46 -10.25 -3.88
C TRP A 52 -1.37 -11.08 -2.60
N THR A 53 -1.98 -12.27 -2.63
CA THR A 53 -1.95 -13.23 -1.52
C THR A 53 -0.93 -14.32 -1.80
N LEU A 54 -0.06 -14.62 -0.81
CA LEU A 54 0.99 -15.62 -0.94
C LEU A 54 0.37 -17.03 -1.09
N PRO A 55 0.64 -17.74 -2.19
CA PRO A 55 0.17 -19.11 -2.33
C PRO A 55 0.88 -20.05 -1.36
N HIS A 56 0.18 -21.09 -0.93
CA HIS A 56 0.73 -22.14 -0.08
C HIS A 56 0.59 -23.51 -0.70
N LYS A 57 1.42 -24.44 -0.24
CA LYS A 57 1.25 -25.88 -0.49
C LYS A 57 0.65 -26.51 0.76
N LEU A 58 -0.22 -27.50 0.58
CA LEU A 58 -0.70 -28.33 1.68
C LEU A 58 0.14 -29.62 1.72
N ILE A 59 0.93 -29.80 2.77
CA ILE A 59 1.79 -30.97 2.95
C ILE A 59 1.47 -31.57 4.32
N ASP A 60 0.97 -32.79 4.34
CA ASP A 60 0.55 -33.50 5.54
C ASP A 60 -0.39 -32.70 6.46
N GLY A 61 -1.31 -31.95 5.84
CA GLY A 61 -2.26 -31.09 6.56
C GLY A 61 -1.68 -29.75 7.05
N VAL A 62 -0.40 -29.46 6.77
CA VAL A 62 0.27 -28.22 7.14
C VAL A 62 0.30 -27.26 5.94
N LYS A 63 -0.08 -26.00 6.14
CA LYS A 63 0.07 -24.94 5.13
C LYS A 63 1.51 -24.46 5.08
N VAL A 64 2.18 -24.72 3.96
CA VAL A 64 3.59 -24.41 3.75
C VAL A 64 3.72 -23.18 2.87
N PHE A 65 4.34 -22.13 3.41
CA PHE A 65 4.62 -20.87 2.73
C PHE A 65 6.12 -20.67 2.53
N HIS A 66 6.49 -19.85 1.56
CA HIS A 66 7.87 -19.44 1.35
C HIS A 66 7.94 -17.92 1.15
N LEU A 67 8.47 -17.23 2.13
CA LEU A 67 8.82 -15.80 2.06
C LEU A 67 10.28 -15.66 1.64
N VAL A 68 10.53 -14.79 0.69
CA VAL A 68 11.87 -14.44 0.23
C VAL A 68 12.09 -12.95 0.50
N ALA A 69 12.91 -12.62 1.48
CA ALA A 69 13.31 -11.25 1.77
C ALA A 69 14.36 -10.82 0.73
N GLU A 70 14.09 -9.77 -0.05
CA GLU A 70 14.97 -9.35 -1.15
C GLU A 70 14.80 -7.86 -1.48
N GLU A 71 15.77 -7.31 -2.20
CA GLU A 71 15.66 -5.97 -2.77
C GLU A 71 14.63 -5.95 -3.90
N VAL A 72 13.82 -4.90 -3.93
CA VAL A 72 12.83 -4.64 -4.97
C VAL A 72 13.23 -3.38 -5.70
N PRO A 73 13.96 -3.49 -6.81
CA PRO A 73 14.41 -2.34 -7.58
C PRO A 73 13.24 -1.68 -8.29
N ASP A 74 13.36 -0.36 -8.49
CA ASP A 74 12.44 0.45 -9.30
C ASP A 74 10.95 0.31 -8.93
N HIS A 75 10.63 0.05 -7.64
CA HIS A 75 9.26 0.08 -7.20
C HIS A 75 8.65 1.45 -7.49
N GLU A 76 7.57 1.49 -8.28
CA GLU A 76 6.87 2.71 -8.64
C GLU A 76 5.76 3.00 -7.64
N PHE A 77 5.87 4.10 -6.90
CA PHE A 77 4.85 4.56 -5.94
C PHE A 77 3.70 5.31 -6.62
N ALA A 78 4.05 6.15 -7.58
CA ALA A 78 3.15 6.93 -8.41
C ALA A 78 3.87 7.28 -9.73
N PRO A 79 3.16 7.78 -10.77
CA PRO A 79 3.79 8.15 -12.03
C PRO A 79 4.93 9.15 -11.82
N GLY A 80 6.15 8.76 -12.23
CA GLY A 80 7.36 9.58 -12.10
C GLY A 80 8.15 9.40 -10.81
N LEU A 81 7.66 8.63 -9.84
CA LEU A 81 8.32 8.39 -8.55
C LEU A 81 8.61 6.90 -8.35
N LYS A 82 9.90 6.54 -8.34
CA LYS A 82 10.37 5.17 -8.13
C LYS A 82 11.48 5.12 -7.09
N ALA A 83 11.56 4.00 -6.37
CA ALA A 83 12.71 3.75 -5.49
C ALA A 83 13.05 2.26 -5.42
N THR A 84 14.30 1.97 -5.04
CA THR A 84 14.74 0.64 -4.62
C THR A 84 14.36 0.45 -3.17
N CYS A 85 13.44 -0.44 -2.93
CA CYS A 85 12.92 -0.81 -1.60
C CYS A 85 13.44 -2.20 -1.21
N TRP A 86 13.14 -2.60 0.01
CA TRP A 86 13.25 -3.99 0.45
C TRP A 86 11.85 -4.54 0.70
N GLY A 87 11.64 -5.81 0.36
CA GLY A 87 10.33 -6.40 0.48
C GLY A 87 10.38 -7.92 0.53
N TYR A 88 9.26 -8.54 0.21
CA TYR A 88 9.16 -9.99 0.19
C TYR A 88 8.59 -10.46 -1.16
N ASN A 89 9.21 -11.52 -1.72
CA ASN A 89 8.76 -12.14 -2.96
C ASN A 89 8.58 -11.15 -4.13
N GLY A 90 9.56 -10.24 -4.29
CA GLY A 90 9.59 -9.25 -5.38
C GLY A 90 8.56 -8.12 -5.25
N SER A 91 7.88 -7.98 -4.12
CA SER A 91 6.87 -6.94 -3.93
C SER A 91 7.11 -6.10 -2.67
N VAL A 92 6.63 -4.87 -2.73
CA VAL A 92 6.50 -3.90 -1.64
C VAL A 92 5.02 -3.51 -1.55
N HIS A 93 4.31 -3.70 -0.48
CA HIS A 93 4.72 -4.51 0.68
C HIS A 93 4.73 -6.00 0.33
N GLY A 94 5.16 -6.83 1.30
CA GLY A 94 5.10 -8.28 1.14
C GLY A 94 3.67 -8.78 0.92
N PRO A 95 3.51 -9.98 0.32
CA PRO A 95 2.19 -10.55 0.02
C PRO A 95 1.40 -10.83 1.30
N VAL A 96 0.06 -10.75 1.21
CA VAL A 96 -0.81 -11.17 2.32
C VAL A 96 -0.67 -12.67 2.53
N ILE A 97 -0.43 -13.08 3.77
CA ILE A 97 -0.55 -14.49 4.19
C ILE A 97 -1.98 -14.71 4.66
N GLU A 98 -2.68 -15.67 4.06
CA GLU A 98 -4.08 -15.97 4.36
C GLU A 98 -4.24 -17.40 4.89
N ALA A 99 -4.87 -17.52 6.06
CA ALA A 99 -5.05 -18.80 6.73
C ALA A 99 -6.37 -18.83 7.52
N VAL A 100 -6.66 -19.97 8.16
CA VAL A 100 -7.85 -20.17 9.00
C VAL A 100 -7.41 -20.52 10.42
N GLU A 101 -8.15 -20.07 11.41
CA GLU A 101 -7.96 -20.45 12.81
C GLU A 101 -7.94 -21.99 12.97
N GLY A 102 -6.91 -22.49 13.62
CA GLY A 102 -6.64 -23.92 13.78
C GLY A 102 -5.71 -24.49 12.71
N ASP A 103 -5.36 -23.74 11.67
CA ASP A 103 -4.32 -24.17 10.74
C ASP A 103 -2.94 -24.23 11.44
N ARG A 104 -2.13 -25.21 11.00
CA ARG A 104 -0.71 -25.23 11.27
C ARG A 104 0.04 -24.60 10.11
N LEU A 105 0.81 -23.57 10.37
CA LEU A 105 1.65 -22.90 9.37
C LEU A 105 3.09 -23.39 9.48
N ARG A 106 3.72 -23.59 8.32
CA ARG A 106 5.14 -23.81 8.17
C ARG A 106 5.66 -22.79 7.16
N ILE A 107 6.44 -21.81 7.64
CA ILE A 107 6.87 -20.68 6.83
C ILE A 107 8.39 -20.71 6.73
N PHE A 108 8.88 -20.95 5.51
CA PHE A 108 10.31 -20.80 5.21
C PHE A 108 10.58 -19.33 4.90
N VAL A 109 11.61 -18.75 5.49
CA VAL A 109 12.06 -17.38 5.22
C VAL A 109 13.47 -17.44 4.68
N THR A 110 13.64 -17.13 3.41
CA THR A 110 14.96 -17.05 2.74
C THR A 110 15.42 -15.60 2.69
N ASN A 111 16.63 -15.33 3.19
CA ASN A 111 17.22 -14.00 3.12
C ASN A 111 18.12 -13.86 1.88
N LYS A 112 17.70 -13.05 0.90
CA LYS A 112 18.49 -12.62 -0.25
C LYS A 112 18.95 -11.15 -0.16
N LEU A 113 18.69 -10.49 0.98
CA LEU A 113 19.16 -9.13 1.21
C LEU A 113 20.69 -9.12 1.40
N PRO A 114 21.35 -7.97 1.23
CA PRO A 114 22.77 -7.80 1.53
C PRO A 114 23.06 -7.75 3.05
N ALA A 115 22.02 -7.67 3.89
CA ALA A 115 22.10 -7.56 5.35
C ALA A 115 21.34 -8.69 6.04
N PRO A 116 21.67 -9.01 7.32
CA PRO A 116 20.87 -9.94 8.11
C PRO A 116 19.44 -9.42 8.33
N THR A 117 18.48 -10.33 8.52
CA THR A 117 17.07 -10.01 8.81
C THR A 117 16.47 -11.03 9.78
N THR A 118 15.25 -10.78 10.23
CA THR A 118 14.35 -11.76 10.86
C THR A 118 12.92 -11.44 10.44
N VAL A 119 11.96 -12.31 10.79
CA VAL A 119 10.53 -12.00 10.62
C VAL A 119 9.81 -12.20 11.95
N HIS A 120 9.19 -11.15 12.45
CA HIS A 120 8.27 -11.18 13.59
C HIS A 120 6.83 -11.31 13.10
N TRP A 121 6.06 -12.16 13.79
CA TRP A 121 4.65 -12.43 13.54
C TRP A 121 3.81 -11.60 14.51
N HIS A 122 3.59 -10.36 14.15
CA HIS A 122 3.02 -9.34 15.02
C HIS A 122 1.59 -9.67 15.46
N GLY A 123 1.40 -9.84 16.76
CA GLY A 123 0.10 -10.09 17.38
C GLY A 123 -0.30 -11.57 17.43
N ILE A 124 0.55 -12.50 16.96
CA ILE A 124 0.23 -13.94 16.92
C ILE A 124 0.59 -14.63 18.25
N LEU A 125 -0.34 -15.44 18.74
CA LEU A 125 -0.13 -16.31 19.91
C LEU A 125 0.67 -17.56 19.50
N LEU A 126 1.98 -17.54 19.70
CA LEU A 126 2.92 -18.58 19.26
C LEU A 126 3.98 -18.88 20.34
N PRO A 127 4.75 -19.97 20.21
CA PRO A 127 5.89 -20.24 21.08
C PRO A 127 6.96 -19.15 20.94
N SER A 128 7.51 -18.67 22.06
CA SER A 128 8.50 -17.58 22.09
C SER A 128 9.69 -17.80 21.15
N GLY A 129 10.14 -19.03 20.95
CA GLY A 129 11.22 -19.37 20.00
C GLY A 129 10.84 -19.18 18.51
N MET A 130 9.56 -18.90 18.20
CA MET A 130 9.05 -18.63 16.85
C MET A 130 8.68 -17.14 16.66
N ASP A 131 8.92 -16.30 17.66
CA ASP A 131 8.51 -14.90 17.67
C ASP A 131 9.32 -13.99 16.75
N GLY A 132 10.52 -14.39 16.39
CA GLY A 132 11.31 -13.74 15.33
C GLY A 132 12.17 -12.56 15.76
N ILE A 133 12.34 -12.27 17.04
CA ILE A 133 13.17 -11.16 17.51
C ILE A 133 14.64 -11.54 17.46
N GLY A 134 15.40 -10.85 16.61
CA GLY A 134 16.84 -11.06 16.45
C GLY A 134 17.62 -10.76 17.74
N GLY A 135 18.41 -11.73 18.21
CA GLY A 135 19.19 -11.61 19.44
C GLY A 135 18.44 -11.95 20.73
N LEU A 136 17.11 -12.03 20.72
CA LEU A 136 16.30 -12.43 21.86
C LEU A 136 15.77 -13.86 21.73
N ASN A 137 14.98 -14.11 20.67
CA ASN A 137 14.34 -15.42 20.45
C ASN A 137 15.14 -16.30 19.49
N GLN A 138 15.92 -15.69 18.61
CA GLN A 138 16.72 -16.34 17.59
C GLN A 138 17.92 -15.48 17.19
N ARG A 139 18.88 -16.08 16.50
CA ARG A 139 19.90 -15.30 15.78
C ARG A 139 19.31 -14.74 14.47
N ALA A 140 19.87 -13.65 13.96
CA ALA A 140 19.47 -13.11 12.67
C ALA A 140 19.74 -14.11 11.52
N ILE A 141 18.88 -14.11 10.52
CA ILE A 141 19.01 -14.87 9.27
C ILE A 141 20.03 -14.13 8.41
N ARG A 142 21.19 -14.72 8.18
CA ARG A 142 22.24 -14.12 7.36
C ARG A 142 21.88 -14.16 5.87
N PRO A 143 22.49 -13.30 5.04
CA PRO A 143 22.39 -13.42 3.59
C PRO A 143 22.63 -14.85 3.09
N GLY A 144 21.70 -15.38 2.29
CA GLY A 144 21.73 -16.73 1.74
C GLY A 144 21.19 -17.84 2.65
N GLU A 145 20.88 -17.55 3.92
CA GLU A 145 20.27 -18.54 4.84
C GLU A 145 18.75 -18.60 4.66
N THR A 146 18.18 -19.75 5.02
CA THR A 146 16.72 -19.97 5.11
C THR A 146 16.37 -20.46 6.50
N TYR A 147 15.43 -19.78 7.17
CA TYR A 147 14.89 -20.19 8.47
C TYR A 147 13.51 -20.79 8.32
N LEU A 148 13.16 -21.62 9.30
CA LEU A 148 11.85 -22.25 9.41
C LEU A 148 11.13 -21.74 10.65
N TYR A 149 9.94 -21.21 10.45
CA TYR A 149 8.95 -20.91 11.50
C TYR A 149 7.79 -21.88 11.37
N GLU A 150 7.40 -22.53 12.47
CA GLU A 150 6.28 -23.48 12.46
C GLU A 150 5.45 -23.34 13.73
N PHE A 151 4.17 -23.04 13.60
CA PHE A 151 3.25 -22.83 14.72
C PHE A 151 1.79 -23.04 14.31
N ASP A 152 0.94 -23.29 15.33
CA ASP A 152 -0.51 -23.42 15.16
C ASP A 152 -1.19 -22.06 15.38
N LEU A 153 -2.18 -21.73 14.55
CA LEU A 153 -2.99 -20.54 14.70
C LEU A 153 -4.11 -20.75 15.71
N LYS A 154 -4.08 -19.97 16.81
CA LYS A 154 -5.00 -20.10 17.96
C LYS A 154 -6.07 -19.00 17.99
N GLN A 155 -6.06 -18.11 17.02
CA GLN A 155 -6.87 -16.90 16.98
C GLN A 155 -7.22 -16.55 15.54
N HIS A 156 -8.19 -15.66 15.35
CA HIS A 156 -8.52 -15.11 14.05
C HIS A 156 -8.59 -13.58 14.12
N GLY A 157 -8.36 -12.94 12.99
CA GLY A 157 -8.31 -11.48 12.87
C GLY A 157 -7.40 -11.00 11.77
N THR A 158 -7.04 -9.73 11.85
CA THR A 158 -6.05 -9.10 10.97
C THR A 158 -4.79 -8.82 11.77
N PHE A 159 -3.69 -9.40 11.33
CA PHE A 159 -2.37 -9.32 11.94
C PHE A 159 -1.36 -8.87 10.89
N MET A 160 -0.11 -8.72 11.31
CA MET A 160 0.96 -8.23 10.44
C MET A 160 2.21 -9.10 10.59
N TYR A 161 3.14 -8.96 9.67
CA TYR A 161 4.49 -9.48 9.82
C TYR A 161 5.49 -8.45 9.30
N HIS A 162 6.65 -8.38 9.94
CA HIS A 162 7.69 -7.42 9.57
C HIS A 162 9.07 -7.89 10.01
N SER A 163 10.10 -7.26 9.49
CA SER A 163 11.45 -7.49 9.99
C SER A 163 11.57 -7.05 11.46
N HIS A 164 12.28 -7.83 12.29
CA HIS A 164 12.62 -7.46 13.66
C HIS A 164 14.16 -7.55 13.90
N HIS A 165 14.91 -7.14 12.86
CA HIS A 165 16.35 -6.95 12.91
C HIS A 165 16.65 -5.66 12.14
N ASP A 166 17.27 -4.68 12.80
CA ASP A 166 17.44 -3.33 12.24
C ASP A 166 16.10 -2.76 11.72
N GLU A 167 15.10 -2.77 12.61
CA GLU A 167 13.72 -2.40 12.28
C GLU A 167 13.62 -1.02 11.64
N MET A 168 14.34 -0.04 12.20
CA MET A 168 14.34 1.33 11.70
C MET A 168 14.66 1.38 10.20
N THR A 169 15.69 0.65 9.75
CA THR A 169 16.05 0.57 8.34
C THR A 169 15.08 -0.29 7.55
N GLN A 170 14.80 -1.50 8.03
CA GLN A 170 14.12 -2.51 7.22
C GLN A 170 12.62 -2.23 7.07
N ILE A 171 11.96 -1.69 8.10
CA ILE A 171 10.57 -1.23 8.01
C ILE A 171 10.48 -0.01 7.09
N ALA A 172 11.33 1.00 7.28
CA ALA A 172 11.33 2.19 6.42
C ALA A 172 11.61 1.87 4.95
N LEU A 173 12.29 0.75 4.66
CA LEU A 173 12.51 0.26 3.29
C LEU A 173 11.35 -0.61 2.75
N GLY A 174 10.32 -0.95 3.59
CA GLY A 174 9.10 -1.60 3.15
C GLY A 174 8.93 -3.07 3.56
N MET A 175 9.76 -3.60 4.46
CA MET A 175 9.71 -5.01 4.89
C MET A 175 8.58 -5.29 5.88
N VAL A 176 7.37 -5.12 5.42
CA VAL A 176 6.11 -5.32 6.16
C VAL A 176 5.10 -6.08 5.31
N GLY A 177 4.12 -6.73 5.94
CA GLY A 177 3.01 -7.39 5.27
C GLY A 177 1.86 -7.73 6.21
N LEU A 178 0.71 -8.10 5.66
CA LEU A 178 -0.47 -8.51 6.43
C LEU A 178 -0.54 -10.02 6.55
N LEU A 179 -1.01 -10.48 7.71
CA LEU A 179 -1.38 -11.87 7.99
C LEU A 179 -2.86 -11.88 8.38
N VAL A 180 -3.71 -12.45 7.53
CA VAL A 180 -5.15 -12.56 7.75
C VAL A 180 -5.50 -13.98 8.16
N ILE A 181 -6.13 -14.10 9.33
CA ILE A 181 -6.60 -15.38 9.84
C ILE A 181 -8.13 -15.34 9.88
N HIS A 182 -8.76 -16.14 9.05
CA HIS A 182 -10.21 -16.29 9.05
C HIS A 182 -10.68 -17.11 10.24
N PRO A 183 -11.87 -16.85 10.78
CA PRO A 183 -12.43 -17.66 11.84
C PRO A 183 -12.72 -19.09 11.34
N LYS A 184 -12.50 -20.09 12.20
CA LYS A 184 -12.83 -21.48 11.91
C LYS A 184 -14.34 -21.69 11.71
N GLN A 185 -15.14 -20.96 12.47
CA GLN A 185 -16.59 -20.93 12.31
C GLN A 185 -16.96 -19.67 11.49
N PRO A 186 -17.78 -19.80 10.45
CA PRO A 186 -18.19 -18.65 9.66
C PRO A 186 -18.96 -17.65 10.53
N SER A 187 -18.79 -16.36 10.23
CA SER A 187 -19.63 -15.32 10.81
C SER A 187 -21.09 -15.51 10.39
N GLU A 188 -22.03 -15.19 11.28
CA GLU A 188 -23.47 -15.20 10.95
C GLU A 188 -23.80 -14.26 9.77
N LYS A 189 -23.10 -13.16 9.67
CA LYS A 189 -23.21 -12.21 8.54
C LYS A 189 -22.08 -12.45 7.54
N LYS A 190 -22.44 -12.94 6.36
CA LYS A 190 -21.49 -13.12 5.27
C LYS A 190 -20.92 -11.78 4.85
N VAL A 191 -19.60 -11.72 4.64
CA VAL A 191 -18.91 -10.62 3.98
C VAL A 191 -18.75 -10.96 2.51
N ASP A 192 -19.15 -10.08 1.62
CA ASP A 192 -19.10 -10.31 0.17
C ASP A 192 -17.77 -9.83 -0.42
N ARG A 193 -17.21 -8.71 0.10
CA ARG A 193 -15.93 -8.14 -0.28
C ARG A 193 -15.05 -7.93 0.95
N ASP A 194 -13.86 -8.49 0.96
CA ASP A 194 -12.89 -8.42 2.06
C ASP A 194 -11.57 -7.83 1.54
N PHE A 195 -11.35 -6.55 1.77
CA PHE A 195 -10.15 -5.83 1.29
C PHE A 195 -9.08 -5.75 2.37
N ALA A 196 -7.81 -5.85 1.97
CA ALA A 196 -6.66 -5.68 2.84
C ALA A 196 -5.79 -4.50 2.39
N LEU A 197 -5.59 -3.53 3.27
CA LEU A 197 -4.88 -2.29 3.02
C LEU A 197 -3.78 -2.10 4.06
N MET A 198 -2.53 -1.98 3.62
CA MET A 198 -1.38 -1.59 4.44
C MET A 198 -1.10 -0.12 4.25
N LEU A 199 -1.09 0.62 5.35
CA LEU A 199 -0.76 2.04 5.42
C LEU A 199 0.71 2.19 5.74
N HIS A 200 1.40 3.11 5.05
CA HIS A 200 2.82 3.32 5.26
C HIS A 200 3.26 4.69 4.74
N GLU A 201 4.18 5.32 5.44
CA GLU A 201 4.82 6.57 5.06
C GLU A 201 6.29 6.35 4.70
N TRP A 202 6.81 7.17 3.78
CA TRP A 202 8.16 7.07 3.24
C TRP A 202 8.80 8.46 3.14
N ALA A 203 10.11 8.52 3.34
CA ALA A 203 10.91 9.68 3.00
C ALA A 203 11.75 9.37 1.76
N ILE A 204 11.39 9.92 0.61
CA ILE A 204 12.13 9.77 -0.65
C ILE A 204 12.50 11.16 -1.13
N HIS A 205 13.74 11.56 -0.86
CA HIS A 205 14.21 12.88 -1.23
C HIS A 205 14.26 13.07 -2.76
N ALA A 206 13.92 14.26 -3.25
CA ALA A 206 13.92 14.58 -4.67
C ALA A 206 15.26 14.20 -5.32
N GLY A 207 15.21 13.54 -6.48
CA GLY A 207 16.38 13.06 -7.20
C GLY A 207 17.04 11.79 -6.63
N THR A 208 16.63 11.33 -5.44
CA THR A 208 17.11 10.04 -4.90
C THR A 208 16.19 8.88 -5.32
N ARG A 209 16.70 7.66 -5.21
CA ARG A 209 15.96 6.43 -5.55
C ARG A 209 15.99 5.40 -4.42
N ARG A 210 15.99 5.86 -3.18
CA ARG A 210 15.95 5.00 -2.00
C ARG A 210 15.23 5.75 -0.88
N PRO A 211 14.32 5.11 -0.15
CA PRO A 211 13.76 5.69 1.06
C PRO A 211 14.87 5.95 2.10
N ASP A 212 14.80 7.07 2.79
CA ASP A 212 15.72 7.41 3.87
C ASP A 212 15.20 6.84 5.19
N PRO A 213 15.89 5.87 5.80
CA PRO A 213 15.45 5.28 7.06
C PRO A 213 15.76 6.16 8.29
N ASN A 214 16.51 7.25 8.12
CA ASN A 214 16.84 8.16 9.22
C ASN A 214 15.78 9.27 9.42
N GLU A 215 14.84 9.40 8.48
CA GLU A 215 13.76 10.38 8.60
C GLU A 215 12.77 9.95 9.70
N MET A 216 12.41 10.90 10.56
CA MET A 216 11.52 10.64 11.71
C MET A 216 10.28 11.54 11.75
N THR A 217 10.22 12.60 10.91
CA THR A 217 9.17 13.61 10.99
C THR A 217 8.62 14.06 9.65
N ASP A 218 9.45 14.11 8.60
CA ASP A 218 9.13 14.77 7.34
C ASP A 218 8.92 13.74 6.21
N PHE A 219 7.97 12.83 6.41
CA PHE A 219 7.59 11.88 5.38
C PHE A 219 6.87 12.58 4.24
N ASN A 220 7.28 12.28 3.02
CA ASN A 220 6.81 12.96 1.81
C ASN A 220 6.08 12.05 0.81
N VAL A 221 6.00 10.76 1.07
CA VAL A 221 5.26 9.80 0.23
C VAL A 221 4.38 8.96 1.13
N LEU A 222 3.08 9.12 1.01
CA LEU A 222 2.07 8.50 1.86
C LEU A 222 1.29 7.48 1.01
N THR A 223 1.24 6.22 1.46
CA THR A 223 0.79 5.13 0.60
C THR A 223 -0.27 4.23 1.21
N ILE A 224 -1.10 3.66 0.34
CA ILE A 224 -1.93 2.49 0.60
C ILE A 224 -1.37 1.34 -0.25
N ASN A 225 -0.99 0.22 0.36
CA ASN A 225 -0.35 -0.91 -0.32
C ASN A 225 0.84 -0.47 -1.20
N ALA A 226 1.72 0.37 -0.63
CA ALA A 226 2.91 0.93 -1.27
C ALA A 226 2.65 1.70 -2.58
N LYS A 227 1.45 2.23 -2.76
CA LYS A 227 1.08 3.13 -3.85
C LYS A 227 0.51 4.43 -3.31
N ALA A 228 0.90 5.53 -3.92
CA ALA A 228 0.28 6.84 -3.70
C ALA A 228 -0.69 7.15 -4.84
N PHE A 229 -1.86 7.72 -4.52
CA PHE A 229 -2.82 8.12 -5.57
C PHE A 229 -2.15 9.10 -6.57
N PRO A 230 -2.35 8.94 -7.88
CA PRO A 230 -3.41 8.16 -8.55
C PRO A 230 -3.07 6.69 -8.85
N SER A 231 -1.98 6.13 -8.34
CA SER A 231 -1.60 4.74 -8.58
C SER A 231 -2.26 3.73 -7.62
N THR A 232 -3.00 4.19 -6.62
CA THR A 232 -3.81 3.32 -5.76
C THR A 232 -4.96 2.71 -6.57
N ALA A 233 -5.11 1.39 -6.54
CA ALA A 233 -6.25 0.73 -7.18
C ALA A 233 -7.54 1.03 -6.40
N PRO A 234 -8.68 1.26 -7.10
CA PRO A 234 -9.96 1.48 -6.44
C PRO A 234 -10.48 0.20 -5.76
N LEU A 235 -11.35 0.38 -4.77
CA LEU A 235 -12.13 -0.69 -4.17
C LEU A 235 -13.44 -0.82 -4.96
N VAL A 236 -13.59 -1.88 -5.76
CA VAL A 236 -14.76 -2.09 -6.61
C VAL A 236 -15.76 -2.99 -5.91
N VAL A 237 -17.00 -2.50 -5.77
CA VAL A 237 -18.04 -3.13 -4.96
C VAL A 237 -19.39 -3.04 -5.68
N LYS A 238 -20.16 -4.12 -5.63
CA LYS A 238 -21.55 -4.10 -6.10
C LYS A 238 -22.45 -3.52 -5.02
N LYS A 239 -23.43 -2.72 -5.43
CA LYS A 239 -24.45 -2.18 -4.52
C LYS A 239 -25.18 -3.31 -3.80
N GLY A 240 -25.34 -3.17 -2.50
CA GLY A 240 -25.93 -4.13 -1.60
C GLY A 240 -24.95 -5.17 -1.03
N GLU A 241 -23.71 -5.23 -1.49
CA GLU A 241 -22.68 -6.08 -0.89
C GLU A 241 -22.28 -5.58 0.52
N ARG A 242 -22.00 -6.54 1.40
CA ARG A 242 -21.37 -6.26 2.68
C ARG A 242 -19.86 -6.24 2.50
N VAL A 243 -19.27 -5.10 2.84
CA VAL A 243 -17.85 -4.81 2.64
C VAL A 243 -17.12 -4.87 3.97
N ARG A 244 -15.96 -5.50 3.96
CA ARG A 244 -14.95 -5.45 5.01
C ARG A 244 -13.69 -4.81 4.46
N ILE A 245 -13.11 -3.88 5.21
CA ILE A 245 -11.79 -3.33 4.92
C ILE A 245 -10.91 -3.57 6.14
N ARG A 246 -9.81 -4.28 5.93
CA ARG A 246 -8.77 -4.55 6.91
C ARG A 246 -7.66 -3.53 6.73
N LEU A 247 -7.39 -2.75 7.76
CA LEU A 247 -6.38 -1.70 7.78
C LEU A 247 -5.25 -2.13 8.71
N GLY A 248 -4.02 -2.16 8.22
CA GLY A 248 -2.82 -2.34 9.03
C GLY A 248 -1.91 -1.11 8.88
N ASN A 249 -1.25 -0.70 9.95
CA ASN A 249 -0.27 0.36 9.93
C ASN A 249 1.06 -0.15 10.50
N LEU A 250 2.05 -0.27 9.64
CA LEU A 250 3.45 -0.53 9.98
C LEU A 250 4.36 0.52 9.34
N GLY A 251 3.85 1.74 9.18
CA GLY A 251 4.69 2.90 8.90
C GLY A 251 5.68 3.15 10.05
N PRO A 252 6.82 3.81 9.79
CA PRO A 252 7.83 4.02 10.82
C PRO A 252 7.37 4.90 11.99
N MET A 253 6.48 5.89 11.78
CA MET A 253 6.16 6.87 12.83
C MET A 253 4.71 7.36 12.85
N ASP A 254 4.02 7.47 11.69
CA ASP A 254 2.76 8.21 11.62
C ASP A 254 1.53 7.35 11.92
N HIS A 255 0.59 7.96 12.63
CA HIS A 255 -0.74 7.41 12.81
C HIS A 255 -1.66 7.90 11.70
N HIS A 256 -2.59 7.05 11.25
CA HIS A 256 -3.45 7.38 10.13
C HIS A 256 -4.93 7.29 10.51
N PRO A 257 -5.64 8.42 10.69
CA PRO A 257 -7.10 8.45 10.79
C PRO A 257 -7.70 8.25 9.39
N ILE A 258 -8.26 7.08 9.12
CA ILE A 258 -8.82 6.70 7.82
C ILE A 258 -10.30 7.03 7.79
N HIS A 259 -10.69 7.89 6.86
CA HIS A 259 -12.04 8.36 6.64
C HIS A 259 -12.65 7.77 5.36
N LEU A 260 -13.90 7.35 5.46
CA LEU A 260 -14.70 6.89 4.32
C LEU A 260 -15.87 7.86 4.08
N HIS A 261 -15.94 8.43 2.89
CA HIS A 261 -17.05 9.27 2.47
C HIS A 261 -18.33 8.46 2.20
N GLY A 262 -19.48 9.08 2.39
CA GLY A 262 -20.79 8.55 2.03
C GLY A 262 -21.34 7.45 2.91
N TYR A 263 -20.54 6.89 3.80
CA TYR A 263 -20.90 5.77 4.67
C TYR A 263 -20.49 6.03 6.11
N HIS A 264 -21.26 5.51 7.05
CA HIS A 264 -20.75 5.14 8.36
C HIS A 264 -20.45 3.63 8.36
N PHE A 265 -19.48 3.23 9.13
CA PHE A 265 -19.07 1.84 9.31
C PHE A 265 -18.97 1.49 10.78
N HIS A 266 -18.85 0.20 11.08
CA HIS A 266 -18.53 -0.27 12.43
C HIS A 266 -17.10 -0.82 12.45
N VAL A 267 -16.33 -0.49 13.47
CA VAL A 267 -15.08 -1.17 13.77
C VAL A 267 -15.44 -2.52 14.37
N THR A 268 -15.15 -3.60 13.65
CA THR A 268 -15.54 -4.97 14.04
C THR A 268 -14.42 -5.76 14.67
N GLN A 269 -13.15 -5.36 14.41
CA GLN A 269 -11.96 -5.99 14.99
C GLN A 269 -10.88 -4.95 15.26
N THR A 270 -10.10 -5.19 16.29
CA THR A 270 -8.83 -4.52 16.58
C THR A 270 -7.67 -5.49 16.36
N ASP A 271 -6.44 -5.04 16.58
CA ASP A 271 -5.23 -5.88 16.64
C ASP A 271 -5.30 -6.99 17.70
N GLY A 272 -6.15 -6.83 18.69
CA GLY A 272 -6.40 -7.85 19.74
C GLY A 272 -7.51 -8.83 19.43
N GLY A 273 -8.25 -8.67 18.32
CA GLY A 273 -9.32 -9.57 17.91
C GLY A 273 -10.69 -8.91 17.72
N VAL A 274 -11.73 -9.71 17.76
CA VAL A 274 -13.12 -9.30 17.46
C VAL A 274 -13.71 -8.47 18.58
N ILE A 275 -14.37 -7.36 18.20
CA ILE A 275 -15.19 -6.54 19.11
C ILE A 275 -16.59 -7.14 19.16
N PRO A 276 -17.13 -7.47 20.35
CA PRO A 276 -18.51 -7.93 20.49
C PRO A 276 -19.52 -6.96 19.86
N GLU A 277 -20.56 -7.48 19.20
CA GLU A 277 -21.52 -6.65 18.46
C GLU A 277 -22.15 -5.56 19.36
N SER A 278 -22.42 -5.88 20.61
CA SER A 278 -22.96 -4.92 21.61
C SER A 278 -22.02 -3.77 21.97
N ALA A 279 -20.75 -3.87 21.64
CA ALA A 279 -19.74 -2.84 21.90
C ALA A 279 -19.34 -2.04 20.64
N ARG A 280 -19.96 -2.35 19.49
CA ARG A 280 -19.71 -1.62 18.24
C ARG A 280 -20.61 -0.40 18.17
N PHE A 281 -20.08 0.69 17.65
CA PHE A 281 -20.80 1.91 17.37
C PHE A 281 -20.42 2.47 15.99
N PRO A 282 -21.28 3.28 15.35
CA PRO A 282 -21.00 3.81 14.02
C PRO A 282 -19.91 4.87 14.07
N GLU A 283 -18.99 4.80 13.12
CA GLU A 283 -17.92 5.76 12.88
C GLU A 283 -17.86 6.14 11.39
N THR A 284 -17.21 7.23 11.08
CA THR A 284 -16.87 7.64 9.70
C THR A 284 -15.36 7.78 9.50
N THR A 285 -14.62 7.79 10.62
CA THR A 285 -13.16 7.90 10.64
C THR A 285 -12.63 7.01 11.75
N VAL A 286 -11.66 6.14 11.44
CA VAL A 286 -11.03 5.26 12.43
C VAL A 286 -9.52 5.53 12.50
N LEU A 287 -8.99 5.71 13.70
CA LEU A 287 -7.56 5.84 13.91
C LEU A 287 -6.87 4.47 13.84
N VAL A 288 -5.90 4.35 12.94
CA VAL A 288 -4.99 3.21 12.84
C VAL A 288 -3.61 3.68 13.30
N ALA A 289 -3.27 3.41 14.56
CA ALA A 289 -1.98 3.79 15.10
C ALA A 289 -0.87 2.85 14.58
N VAL A 290 0.39 3.31 14.65
CA VAL A 290 1.55 2.48 14.32
C VAL A 290 1.52 1.18 15.13
N GLY A 291 1.80 0.06 14.48
CA GLY A 291 1.76 -1.27 15.09
C GLY A 291 0.35 -1.82 15.31
N GLN A 292 -0.69 -1.17 14.81
CA GLN A 292 -2.08 -1.59 15.02
C GLN A 292 -2.79 -1.99 13.72
N THR A 293 -3.80 -2.84 13.87
CA THR A 293 -4.79 -3.11 12.83
C THR A 293 -6.17 -2.69 13.27
N ARG A 294 -7.01 -2.33 12.31
CA ARG A 294 -8.46 -2.09 12.46
C ARG A 294 -9.20 -2.77 11.32
N THR A 295 -10.32 -3.39 11.64
CA THR A 295 -11.21 -3.94 10.61
C THR A 295 -12.52 -3.20 10.68
N ILE A 296 -12.96 -2.63 9.57
CA ILE A 296 -14.22 -1.91 9.45
C ILE A 296 -15.16 -2.66 8.52
N GLU A 297 -16.46 -2.58 8.81
CA GLU A 297 -17.52 -3.20 8.01
C GLU A 297 -18.70 -2.26 7.81
N PHE A 298 -19.27 -2.30 6.60
CA PHE A 298 -20.46 -1.55 6.21
C PHE A 298 -21.20 -2.25 5.07
N ASP A 299 -22.45 -1.84 4.80
CA ASP A 299 -23.22 -2.31 3.65
C ASP A 299 -23.18 -1.23 2.56
N ALA A 300 -22.78 -1.59 1.34
CA ALA A 300 -22.60 -0.68 0.20
C ALA A 300 -23.94 -0.31 -0.45
N LEU A 301 -24.72 0.54 0.20
CA LEU A 301 -26.11 0.85 -0.18
C LEU A 301 -26.24 1.92 -1.27
N TYR A 302 -25.23 2.78 -1.43
CA TYR A 302 -25.30 3.97 -2.29
C TYR A 302 -24.28 3.88 -3.41
N GLU A 303 -24.75 3.97 -4.66
CA GLU A 303 -23.88 4.06 -5.84
C GLU A 303 -23.08 5.35 -5.85
N GLY A 304 -21.90 5.29 -6.43
CA GLY A 304 -21.03 6.46 -6.57
C GLY A 304 -19.56 6.13 -6.52
N ASP A 305 -18.75 7.18 -6.59
CA ASP A 305 -17.33 7.18 -6.32
C ASP A 305 -17.10 7.89 -4.99
N TRP A 306 -16.67 7.13 -3.98
CA TRP A 306 -16.54 7.60 -2.60
C TRP A 306 -15.08 7.62 -2.18
N ALA A 307 -14.61 8.77 -1.68
CA ALA A 307 -13.24 8.89 -1.21
C ALA A 307 -13.00 8.02 0.03
N LEU A 308 -11.87 7.31 0.06
CA LEU A 308 -11.30 6.64 1.22
C LEU A 308 -9.88 7.17 1.40
N HIS A 309 -9.59 7.86 2.51
CA HIS A 309 -8.31 8.54 2.66
C HIS A 309 -7.91 8.77 4.12
N CYS A 310 -6.63 9.03 4.35
CA CYS A 310 -6.14 9.55 5.61
C CYS A 310 -6.65 10.98 5.82
N HIS A 311 -7.21 11.29 7.00
CA HIS A 311 -7.77 12.62 7.27
C HIS A 311 -6.73 13.60 7.86
N MET A 312 -5.47 13.21 7.99
CA MET A 312 -4.37 14.15 8.15
C MET A 312 -4.11 14.79 6.79
N THR A 313 -4.41 16.08 6.66
CA THR A 313 -4.52 16.75 5.35
C THR A 313 -3.23 16.77 4.54
N HIS A 314 -2.07 16.78 5.18
CA HIS A 314 -0.78 16.66 4.47
C HIS A 314 -0.54 15.24 3.94
N HIS A 315 -1.16 14.21 4.52
CA HIS A 315 -1.02 12.82 4.08
C HIS A 315 -1.78 12.51 2.78
N VAL A 316 -2.67 13.41 2.33
CA VAL A 316 -3.33 13.31 1.02
C VAL A 316 -2.69 14.23 -0.02
N MET A 317 -1.45 14.62 0.21
CA MET A 317 -0.63 15.37 -0.73
C MET A 317 0.66 14.60 -0.98
N ASN A 318 1.05 14.49 -2.24
CA ASN A 318 2.33 13.88 -2.58
C ASN A 318 3.46 14.86 -2.29
N GLN A 319 4.54 14.38 -1.68
CA GLN A 319 5.80 15.08 -1.53
C GLN A 319 5.72 16.45 -0.84
N MET A 320 4.84 16.59 0.16
CA MET A 320 4.72 17.83 0.94
C MET A 320 5.97 18.15 1.78
N ALA A 321 6.60 17.13 2.37
CA ALA A 321 7.82 17.32 3.16
C ALA A 321 9.03 17.28 2.24
N HIS A 322 9.74 18.40 2.13
CA HIS A 322 10.94 18.53 1.30
C HIS A 322 12.18 18.91 2.13
N GLY A 323 12.08 18.87 3.47
CA GLY A 323 13.14 19.36 4.35
C GLY A 323 13.31 20.88 4.32
N LEU A 324 12.39 21.61 3.68
CA LEU A 324 12.37 23.07 3.61
C LEU A 324 10.99 23.60 4.04
N PRO A 325 10.94 24.75 4.75
CA PRO A 325 9.68 25.37 5.12
C PRO A 325 8.85 25.73 3.87
N ASN A 326 7.62 25.22 3.80
CA ASN A 326 6.65 25.68 2.82
C ASN A 326 6.09 27.04 3.27
N MET A 327 6.00 27.98 2.35
CA MET A 327 5.47 29.31 2.60
C MET A 327 4.18 29.51 1.81
N ILE A 328 3.03 29.42 2.51
CA ILE A 328 1.73 29.67 1.93
C ILE A 328 1.42 31.18 1.99
N GLY A 329 0.80 31.70 0.95
CA GLY A 329 0.30 33.06 0.92
C GLY A 329 1.39 34.13 0.70
N LEU A 330 2.59 33.72 0.27
CA LEU A 330 3.63 34.64 -0.12
C LEU A 330 3.60 34.89 -1.62
N LYS A 331 3.88 36.14 -2.00
CA LYS A 331 4.22 36.46 -3.40
C LYS A 331 5.53 35.79 -3.73
N ASN A 332 5.49 34.87 -4.68
CA ASN A 332 6.65 34.06 -5.02
C ASN A 332 7.43 34.56 -6.24
N GLU A 333 7.16 35.79 -6.71
CA GLU A 333 7.90 36.38 -7.83
C GLU A 333 9.42 36.32 -7.58
N GLY A 334 10.10 35.39 -8.29
CA GLY A 334 11.54 35.15 -8.18
C GLY A 334 12.00 34.43 -6.90
N LEU A 335 11.13 34.11 -5.97
CA LEU A 335 11.51 33.41 -4.74
C LEU A 335 11.92 31.97 -5.01
N ASP A 336 11.16 31.24 -5.83
CA ASP A 336 11.49 29.86 -6.21
C ASP A 336 12.84 29.80 -6.93
N ASP A 337 13.09 30.72 -7.89
CA ASP A 337 14.38 30.81 -8.59
C ASP A 337 15.55 31.10 -7.65
N LEU A 338 15.33 31.97 -6.67
CA LEU A 338 16.36 32.32 -5.69
C LEU A 338 16.66 31.16 -4.75
N VAL A 339 15.63 30.52 -4.21
CA VAL A 339 15.79 29.42 -3.26
C VAL A 339 16.31 28.16 -3.96
N ASN A 340 15.90 27.88 -5.20
CA ASN A 340 16.41 26.75 -5.98
C ASN A 340 17.90 26.81 -6.29
N GLN A 341 18.55 28.03 -6.21
CA GLN A 341 19.99 28.13 -6.33
C GLN A 341 20.75 27.51 -5.15
N VAL A 342 20.13 27.49 -3.96
CA VAL A 342 20.74 26.97 -2.72
C VAL A 342 20.08 25.67 -2.25
N ALA A 343 18.85 25.42 -2.66
CA ALA A 343 18.04 24.27 -2.30
C ALA A 343 17.26 23.78 -3.54
N PRO A 344 17.89 23.01 -4.42
CA PRO A 344 17.26 22.51 -5.65
C PRO A 344 16.00 21.70 -5.35
N GLY A 345 14.92 22.00 -6.06
CA GLY A 345 13.63 21.34 -5.89
C GLY A 345 12.67 22.03 -4.89
N TYR A 346 13.09 23.16 -4.31
CA TYR A 346 12.19 23.99 -3.50
C TYR A 346 11.03 24.54 -4.34
N MET A 347 9.82 24.50 -3.75
CA MET A 347 8.60 25.03 -4.34
C MET A 347 7.82 25.82 -3.28
N THR A 348 7.33 27.03 -3.65
CA THR A 348 6.33 27.71 -2.84
C THR A 348 4.94 27.21 -3.16
N MET A 349 4.00 27.33 -2.22
CA MET A 349 2.61 26.96 -2.46
C MET A 349 1.78 28.08 -3.11
N GLY A 350 2.39 29.23 -3.39
CA GLY A 350 1.72 30.39 -3.97
C GLY A 350 0.67 31.05 -3.07
N GLU A 351 0.08 32.15 -3.52
CA GLU A 351 -0.95 32.89 -2.78
C GLU A 351 -2.30 32.14 -2.75
N ALA A 352 -2.64 31.42 -3.82
CA ALA A 352 -3.86 30.63 -3.94
C ALA A 352 -3.73 29.19 -3.37
N GLY A 353 -2.59 28.84 -2.79
CA GLY A 353 -2.34 27.54 -2.22
C GLY A 353 -2.18 26.46 -3.29
N MET A 354 -2.75 25.27 -3.03
CA MET A 354 -2.56 24.07 -3.89
C MET A 354 -3.05 24.24 -5.34
N GLY A 355 -3.99 25.14 -5.59
CA GLY A 355 -4.53 25.38 -6.95
C GLY A 355 -3.48 25.85 -7.96
N GLU A 356 -2.41 26.48 -7.52
CA GLU A 356 -1.34 26.98 -8.38
C GLU A 356 -0.28 25.92 -8.75
N MET A 357 -0.28 24.79 -8.07
CA MET A 357 0.76 23.75 -8.22
C MET A 357 0.66 22.91 -9.51
N HIS A 358 -0.40 23.04 -10.27
CA HIS A 358 -0.67 22.19 -11.45
C HIS A 358 0.30 22.41 -12.62
N HIS A 359 0.96 23.55 -12.67
CA HIS A 359 1.80 23.97 -13.79
C HIS A 359 3.31 23.89 -13.52
N MET A 360 3.70 23.45 -12.34
CA MET A 360 5.11 23.40 -11.94
C MET A 360 5.83 22.21 -12.58
N LYS A 361 7.07 22.45 -13.04
CA LYS A 361 7.95 21.38 -13.52
C LYS A 361 8.45 20.61 -12.30
N SER A 362 8.05 19.35 -12.19
CA SER A 362 8.51 18.48 -11.11
C SER A 362 10.01 18.18 -11.25
N PRO A 363 10.77 18.14 -10.14
CA PRO A 363 12.14 17.64 -10.13
C PRO A 363 12.23 16.18 -10.64
N GLU A 364 13.46 15.71 -10.91
CA GLU A 364 13.69 14.33 -11.28
C GLU A 364 13.24 13.37 -10.15
N ASN A 365 12.68 12.23 -10.53
CA ASN A 365 12.16 11.21 -9.63
C ASN A 365 11.20 11.76 -8.57
N THR A 366 10.24 12.54 -9.03
CA THR A 366 9.14 13.07 -8.21
C THR A 366 7.81 12.84 -8.91
N THR A 367 6.71 12.94 -8.19
CA THR A 367 5.35 12.88 -8.75
C THR A 367 4.64 14.22 -8.55
N ARG A 368 3.51 14.40 -9.21
CA ARG A 368 2.64 15.56 -8.96
C ARG A 368 2.14 15.55 -7.51
N MET A 369 2.02 16.74 -6.92
CA MET A 369 1.55 16.88 -5.54
C MET A 369 0.08 16.45 -5.40
N THR A 370 -0.74 16.70 -6.42
CA THR A 370 -2.15 16.35 -6.49
C THR A 370 -2.39 15.05 -7.23
N GLY A 371 -3.63 14.52 -7.16
CA GLY A 371 -3.96 13.22 -7.73
C GLY A 371 -4.10 13.16 -9.25
N GLY A 372 -4.47 14.26 -9.89
CA GLY A 372 -4.71 14.29 -11.35
C GLY A 372 -6.17 14.47 -11.73
N LYS A 373 -6.48 14.30 -13.02
CA LYS A 373 -7.82 14.60 -13.56
C LYS A 373 -8.89 13.65 -13.05
N GLY A 374 -9.96 14.22 -12.53
CA GLY A 374 -11.21 13.56 -12.20
C GLY A 374 -12.33 13.91 -13.22
N PRO A 375 -13.57 13.47 -12.95
CA PRO A 375 -14.70 13.72 -13.84
C PRO A 375 -15.14 15.19 -13.87
N PHE A 376 -14.82 15.99 -12.85
CA PHE A 376 -15.22 17.40 -12.72
C PHE A 376 -14.03 18.35 -12.65
N ASP A 377 -12.87 17.97 -13.09
CA ASP A 377 -11.59 18.67 -13.08
C ASP A 377 -10.54 17.98 -12.22
N GLU A 378 -9.53 18.67 -11.74
CA GLU A 378 -8.41 18.13 -10.98
C GLU A 378 -8.85 17.64 -9.59
N ILE A 379 -8.51 16.39 -9.27
CA ILE A 379 -8.61 15.88 -7.91
C ILE A 379 -7.43 16.42 -7.13
N THR A 380 -7.68 17.28 -6.16
CA THR A 380 -6.63 17.94 -5.37
C THR A 380 -5.99 17.05 -4.31
N MET A 381 -6.54 15.86 -4.06
CA MET A 381 -5.98 14.86 -3.16
C MET A 381 -5.10 13.86 -3.90
N GLY A 382 -3.93 13.57 -3.36
CA GLY A 382 -2.99 12.53 -3.78
C GLY A 382 -2.64 11.64 -2.59
N GLY A 383 -1.42 11.09 -2.55
CA GLY A 383 -0.90 10.38 -1.37
C GLY A 383 -1.76 9.20 -0.91
N MET A 384 -2.08 9.19 0.38
CA MET A 384 -2.86 8.13 1.06
C MET A 384 -4.36 8.30 0.80
N PHE A 385 -4.74 8.11 -0.45
CA PHE A 385 -6.10 8.26 -0.97
C PHE A 385 -6.42 7.12 -1.94
N THR A 386 -7.63 6.63 -1.93
CA THR A 386 -8.21 5.75 -2.96
C THR A 386 -9.71 5.99 -3.07
N ILE A 387 -10.37 5.29 -3.98
CA ILE A 387 -11.80 5.47 -4.29
C ILE A 387 -12.53 4.16 -4.08
N LEU A 388 -13.57 4.17 -3.26
CA LEU A 388 -14.57 3.11 -3.21
C LEU A 388 -15.58 3.36 -4.34
N LYS A 389 -15.62 2.46 -5.32
CA LYS A 389 -16.50 2.54 -6.47
C LYS A 389 -17.66 1.56 -6.31
N VAL A 390 -18.84 2.07 -5.99
CA VAL A 390 -20.06 1.27 -5.82
C VAL A 390 -20.93 1.37 -7.07
N ARG A 391 -21.25 0.22 -7.66
CA ARG A 391 -22.06 0.11 -8.88
C ARG A 391 -23.17 -0.93 -8.73
N GLU A 392 -24.35 -0.66 -9.27
CA GLU A 392 -25.43 -1.65 -9.31
C GLU A 392 -25.09 -2.82 -10.25
N ASN A 393 -24.50 -2.51 -11.39
CA ASN A 393 -24.15 -3.47 -12.42
C ASN A 393 -22.62 -3.52 -12.60
N LEU A 394 -21.99 -4.57 -12.11
CA LEU A 394 -20.58 -4.89 -12.37
C LEU A 394 -20.49 -6.12 -13.25
N ARG A 395 -19.62 -6.08 -14.26
CA ARG A 395 -19.34 -7.24 -15.14
C ARG A 395 -18.20 -8.11 -14.56
N ASN A 396 -17.27 -7.49 -13.88
CA ASN A 396 -16.10 -8.07 -13.24
C ASN A 396 -15.63 -7.13 -12.11
N ASP A 397 -14.48 -7.41 -11.53
CA ASP A 397 -13.88 -6.63 -10.46
C ASP A 397 -12.89 -5.55 -10.98
N ASP A 398 -12.81 -5.32 -12.30
CA ASP A 398 -11.99 -4.27 -12.89
C ASP A 398 -12.56 -2.88 -12.59
N ASP A 399 -11.73 -1.85 -12.70
CA ASP A 399 -12.17 -0.46 -12.53
C ASP A 399 -13.30 -0.12 -13.52
N PRO A 400 -14.52 0.18 -13.04
CA PRO A 400 -15.66 0.48 -13.90
C PRO A 400 -15.62 1.90 -14.51
N GLY A 401 -14.54 2.66 -14.28
CA GLY A 401 -14.46 4.07 -14.65
C GLY A 401 -15.20 4.99 -13.66
N TRP A 402 -15.36 6.24 -14.05
CA TRP A 402 -16.06 7.25 -13.25
C TRP A 402 -17.56 7.01 -13.21
N PHE A 403 -18.18 7.38 -12.08
CA PHE A 403 -19.63 7.29 -11.90
C PHE A 403 -20.34 8.41 -12.69
N ASP A 404 -21.31 8.01 -13.50
CA ASP A 404 -22.21 8.96 -14.17
C ASP A 404 -23.40 9.26 -13.24
N ALA A 405 -23.30 10.38 -12.53
CA ALA A 405 -24.30 10.75 -11.54
C ALA A 405 -25.65 11.10 -12.19
N PRO A 406 -26.79 10.64 -11.64
CA PRO A 406 -28.10 10.99 -12.16
C PRO A 406 -28.30 12.50 -12.24
N LYS A 407 -29.03 12.94 -13.27
CA LYS A 407 -29.34 14.37 -13.47
C LYS A 407 -30.02 14.97 -12.22
N GLY A 408 -29.51 16.10 -11.77
CA GLY A 408 -30.01 16.82 -10.59
C GLY A 408 -29.48 16.31 -9.25
N THR A 409 -28.52 15.36 -9.25
CA THR A 409 -27.83 14.88 -8.04
C THR A 409 -26.42 15.42 -7.91
N VAL A 410 -25.96 16.24 -8.85
CA VAL A 410 -24.69 16.95 -8.80
C VAL A 410 -24.95 18.39 -8.38
N SER A 411 -24.12 18.92 -7.48
CA SER A 411 -24.19 20.34 -7.12
C SER A 411 -23.72 21.19 -8.29
N GLU A 412 -24.47 22.25 -8.57
CA GLU A 412 -24.21 23.18 -9.67
C GLU A 412 -24.19 24.62 -9.16
N VAL A 413 -23.75 25.53 -10.01
CA VAL A 413 -23.88 26.98 -9.72
C VAL A 413 -25.34 27.33 -9.48
N ALA A 414 -25.64 27.89 -8.32
CA ALA A 414 -27.01 28.27 -7.99
C ALA A 414 -27.52 29.38 -8.93
N PRO A 415 -28.65 29.19 -9.61
CA PRO A 415 -29.24 30.23 -10.46
C PRO A 415 -29.56 31.48 -9.63
N GLU A 416 -29.36 32.65 -10.21
CA GLU A 416 -29.58 33.95 -9.54
C GLU A 416 -31.01 34.08 -8.98
N GLU A 417 -31.99 33.57 -9.70
CA GLU A 417 -33.39 33.53 -9.26
C GLU A 417 -33.59 32.71 -7.98
N VAL A 418 -32.86 31.55 -7.88
CA VAL A 418 -32.88 30.69 -6.68
C VAL A 418 -32.25 31.42 -5.48
N LEU A 419 -31.11 32.08 -5.68
CA LEU A 419 -30.47 32.90 -4.65
C LEU A 419 -31.41 33.98 -4.14
N ARG A 420 -32.01 34.77 -5.07
CA ARG A 420 -32.96 35.85 -4.73
C ARG A 420 -34.16 35.31 -3.97
N ARG A 421 -34.81 34.23 -4.46
CA ARG A 421 -35.96 33.61 -3.79
C ARG A 421 -35.68 33.17 -2.37
N ASN A 422 -34.46 32.74 -2.08
CA ASN A 422 -34.02 32.28 -0.77
C ASN A 422 -33.37 33.40 0.06
N GLY A 423 -33.37 34.65 -0.43
CA GLY A 423 -32.77 35.77 0.27
C GLY A 423 -31.25 35.70 0.43
N ILE A 424 -30.55 35.00 -0.47
CA ILE A 424 -29.11 34.89 -0.46
C ILE A 424 -28.51 36.03 -1.29
N SER A 425 -27.62 36.80 -0.68
CA SER A 425 -26.87 37.87 -1.33
C SER A 425 -25.40 37.52 -1.45
N MET A 426 -24.81 37.74 -2.64
CA MET A 426 -23.39 37.46 -2.92
C MET A 426 -22.43 38.49 -2.28
N ASP A 427 -22.95 39.64 -1.83
CA ASP A 427 -22.16 40.67 -1.12
C ASP A 427 -21.92 40.35 0.37
N GLY A 428 -22.38 39.18 0.85
CA GLY A 428 -22.23 38.77 2.24
C GLY A 428 -23.14 39.51 3.23
N SER A 429 -24.11 40.33 2.74
CA SER A 429 -25.04 41.06 3.61
C SER A 429 -25.92 40.17 4.47
N ASN A 430 -26.01 38.86 4.14
CA ASN A 430 -26.75 37.86 4.91
C ASN A 430 -25.90 37.15 5.95
N ALA A 431 -24.61 37.45 6.07
CA ALA A 431 -23.76 36.88 7.10
C ALA A 431 -24.28 37.37 8.48
N PRO A 432 -24.47 36.48 9.49
CA PRO A 432 -24.85 36.89 10.80
C PRO A 432 -23.86 37.92 11.31
N ARG A 433 -24.37 39.12 11.67
CA ARG A 433 -23.53 40.15 12.28
C ARG A 433 -22.95 39.59 13.58
N LYS A 434 -21.60 39.54 13.68
CA LYS A 434 -20.95 39.20 14.93
C LYS A 434 -21.52 40.10 16.03
N ARG A 435 -22.19 39.55 17.02
CA ARG A 435 -22.61 40.22 18.22
C ARG A 435 -21.43 40.45 19.13
#